data_a492937ce510bf617e6b64e990a8c093
#
_entry.id   a492937ce510bf617e6b64e990a8c093
#
_cell.length_a   1.000
_cell.length_b   1.000
_cell.length_c   1.000
_cell.angle_alpha   90.00
_cell.angle_beta   90.00
_cell.angle_gamma   90.00
#
_symmetry.space_group_name_H-M   'P 1'
#
loop_
_entity.id
_entity.type
_entity.pdbx_description
1 polymer ?
#
loop_
_entity_poly.entity_id
_entity_poly.type
_entity_poly.pdbx_seq_one_letter_code
_entity_poly.pdbx_strand_id
1 'polypeptide(L)'
;MENIIPTEAAKTLDGLFSERVRRSPQMIAYRSYDPVAGNWHDHTWEQVYREVARWQTALAKEGLVTGDRVAIMSRNCPEWVIFDQAALGLGLVVVPLYTDDRAENAAYILGDSGARLLLLENQKQWQPLKELRAQMGGLFRVITIHPFENFTKDAMNVDLSALCDWLPEEAGEVQHGNHEPNDLATIMYTSGTSGRPKGVMLSHHNLLTNANSCLQIVSVSQDDLFLSFLPLSHAFERTVGYYLPVMTGATVAYARSIQHLQEDLISVRPSVLISVPRIYERVYAAIHTKLEKKSALSRLIFNYAVEVGYSRFEFQQQRGPKKISHLLWPLLNLLVAEEVMGKLGGQLRLAMAGGAPLSIEVSRMFIGLGLPILQGYGMTECSPVACVNSIGNNIPSSVGRVIPGVAVKLGENNTLLIHGPNVMLGYWNNLEATAAILAPDGWLNSGDMARIDSGIITITGRLKEIIVMSNGEKIPPADMEAAILRDRLFEQVMLVGEGRPYLSVLVVMDPDCWGRVSLQYNLELKVGCSVQNKKTEKILLERITQQICEFPGYAKIRRVALALEPWTVENGMLTPTLKLKRTKVLDHYQAAVSKLYKGH
;
A
#
# COMPACT_ATOMS: atom_id res chain seq x y z
N MET A 1 16.71 2.53 23.12
CA MET A 1 17.51 2.01 21.99
C MET A 1 18.14 0.63 22.27
N GLU A 2 18.14 0.16 23.50
CA GLU A 2 18.82 -1.12 23.87
C GLU A 2 18.22 -2.40 23.28
N ASN A 3 17.01 -2.37 22.73
CA ASN A 3 16.31 -3.57 22.25
C ASN A 3 16.17 -3.70 20.72
N ILE A 4 16.72 -2.74 19.96
CA ILE A 4 16.74 -2.83 18.49
C ILE A 4 17.79 -3.86 18.07
N ILE A 5 17.42 -4.76 17.17
CA ILE A 5 18.34 -5.76 16.61
C ILE A 5 19.06 -5.15 15.40
N PRO A 6 20.38 -4.96 15.45
CA PRO A 6 21.12 -4.45 14.30
C PRO A 6 21.22 -5.52 13.21
N THR A 7 21.41 -5.08 11.96
CA THR A 7 21.51 -5.96 10.79
C THR A 7 22.62 -6.98 10.88
N GLU A 8 23.73 -6.64 11.55
CA GLU A 8 24.89 -7.50 11.74
C GLU A 8 24.59 -8.68 12.69
N ALA A 9 23.68 -8.46 13.66
CA ALA A 9 23.24 -9.51 14.57
C ALA A 9 22.16 -10.39 13.92
N ALA A 10 21.29 -9.80 13.13
CA ALA A 10 20.22 -10.50 12.40
C ALA A 10 20.76 -11.35 11.26
N LYS A 11 21.66 -10.79 10.43
CA LYS A 11 22.21 -11.33 9.18
C LYS A 11 21.14 -11.63 8.13
N THR A 12 20.12 -12.42 8.48
CA THR A 12 19.01 -12.86 7.62
C THR A 12 17.66 -12.56 8.28
N LEU A 13 16.55 -12.68 7.55
CA LEU A 13 15.21 -12.40 8.07
C LEU A 13 14.76 -13.40 9.15
N ASP A 14 15.10 -14.66 8.98
CA ASP A 14 14.88 -15.71 9.99
C ASP A 14 15.84 -15.55 11.19
N GLY A 15 17.08 -15.09 10.95
CA GLY A 15 18.00 -14.70 12.01
C GLY A 15 17.51 -13.51 12.82
N LEU A 16 16.86 -12.53 12.19
CA LEU A 16 16.17 -11.43 12.86
C LEU A 16 15.09 -11.94 13.82
N PHE A 17 14.25 -12.85 13.33
CA PHE A 17 13.19 -13.45 14.13
C PHE A 17 13.75 -14.23 15.33
N SER A 18 14.74 -15.09 15.11
CA SER A 18 15.36 -15.89 16.16
C SER A 18 16.02 -15.03 17.23
N GLU A 19 16.71 -13.97 16.81
CA GLU A 19 17.33 -13.01 17.76
C GLU A 19 16.24 -12.25 18.54
N ARG A 20 15.09 -11.95 17.92
CA ARG A 20 13.95 -11.35 18.63
C ARG A 20 13.37 -12.28 19.69
N VAL A 21 13.14 -13.53 19.34
CA VAL A 21 12.67 -14.55 20.29
C VAL A 21 13.63 -14.68 21.47
N ARG A 22 14.93 -14.76 21.20
CA ARG A 22 15.98 -14.84 22.24
C ARG A 22 15.96 -13.66 23.20
N ARG A 23 15.72 -12.41 22.68
CA ARG A 23 15.75 -11.18 23.50
C ARG A 23 14.48 -10.98 24.32
N SER A 24 13.33 -11.37 23.80
CA SER A 24 12.05 -11.04 24.43
C SER A 24 10.98 -12.13 24.27
N PRO A 25 11.23 -13.38 24.70
CA PRO A 25 10.36 -14.54 24.41
C PRO A 25 8.94 -14.38 24.94
N GLN A 26 8.76 -13.73 26.08
CA GLN A 26 7.46 -13.56 26.75
C GLN A 26 6.70 -12.30 26.35
N MET A 27 7.30 -11.42 25.55
CA MET A 27 6.62 -10.23 25.05
C MET A 27 5.64 -10.61 23.94
N ILE A 28 4.56 -9.84 23.83
CA ILE A 28 3.56 -10.03 22.78
C ILE A 28 4.16 -9.65 21.43
N ALA A 29 4.15 -10.62 20.50
CA ALA A 29 4.58 -10.43 19.12
C ALA A 29 3.40 -9.95 18.25
N TYR A 30 2.33 -10.72 18.29
CA TYR A 30 1.17 -10.52 17.43
C TYR A 30 -0.12 -10.56 18.23
N ARG A 31 -1.14 -9.89 17.67
CA ARG A 31 -2.50 -9.87 18.20
C ARG A 31 -3.46 -10.15 17.05
N SER A 32 -4.30 -11.15 17.19
CA SER A 32 -5.32 -11.53 16.20
C SER A 32 -6.70 -11.58 16.83
N TYR A 33 -7.75 -11.31 16.03
CA TYR A 33 -9.12 -11.36 16.51
C TYR A 33 -9.67 -12.79 16.38
N ASP A 34 -10.17 -13.34 17.48
CA ASP A 34 -10.90 -14.61 17.47
C ASP A 34 -12.38 -14.34 17.26
N PRO A 35 -12.96 -14.71 16.11
CA PRO A 35 -14.36 -14.45 15.79
C PRO A 35 -15.33 -15.31 16.64
N VAL A 36 -14.87 -16.44 17.20
CA VAL A 36 -15.68 -17.34 18.03
C VAL A 36 -15.76 -16.80 19.46
N ALA A 37 -14.60 -16.43 20.03
CA ALA A 37 -14.54 -15.83 21.37
C ALA A 37 -14.96 -14.34 21.37
N GLY A 38 -14.98 -13.68 20.22
CA GLY A 38 -15.34 -12.26 20.09
C GLY A 38 -14.35 -11.28 20.71
N ASN A 39 -13.09 -11.68 20.86
CA ASN A 39 -12.04 -10.89 21.49
C ASN A 39 -10.70 -10.98 20.75
N TRP A 40 -9.76 -10.09 21.14
CA TRP A 40 -8.39 -10.12 20.67
C TRP A 40 -7.58 -11.15 21.46
N HIS A 41 -6.82 -12.00 20.75
CA HIS A 41 -5.91 -12.99 21.30
C HIS A 41 -4.46 -12.56 21.09
N ASP A 42 -3.65 -12.66 22.13
CA ASP A 42 -2.24 -12.29 22.13
C ASP A 42 -1.36 -13.52 21.93
N HIS A 43 -0.34 -13.39 21.05
CA HIS A 43 0.66 -14.40 20.77
C HIS A 43 2.04 -13.88 21.18
N THR A 44 2.71 -14.57 22.10
CA THR A 44 4.09 -14.21 22.49
C THR A 44 5.11 -14.66 21.43
N TRP A 45 6.30 -14.06 21.46
CA TRP A 45 7.38 -14.47 20.56
C TRP A 45 7.73 -15.96 20.72
N GLU A 46 7.72 -16.48 21.95
CA GLU A 46 7.96 -17.91 22.21
C GLU A 46 6.88 -18.80 21.62
N GLN A 47 5.62 -18.41 21.72
CA GLN A 47 4.51 -19.17 21.13
C GLN A 47 4.64 -19.22 19.60
N VAL A 48 4.92 -18.07 18.98
CA VAL A 48 5.14 -17.99 17.52
C VAL A 48 6.34 -18.85 17.10
N TYR A 49 7.43 -18.84 17.90
CA TYR A 49 8.61 -19.68 17.62
C TYR A 49 8.30 -21.17 17.62
N ARG A 50 7.48 -21.63 18.56
CA ARG A 50 7.04 -23.03 18.61
C ARG A 50 6.21 -23.41 17.38
N GLU A 51 5.34 -22.51 16.95
CA GLU A 51 4.57 -22.74 15.71
C GLU A 51 5.48 -22.73 14.48
N VAL A 52 6.44 -21.83 14.37
CA VAL A 52 7.45 -21.85 13.29
C VAL A 52 8.17 -23.19 13.25
N ALA A 53 8.57 -23.75 14.40
CA ALA A 53 9.21 -25.07 14.48
C ALA A 53 8.30 -26.20 13.95
N ARG A 54 7.00 -26.17 14.30
CA ARG A 54 6.01 -27.14 13.79
C ARG A 54 5.87 -27.04 12.27
N TRP A 55 5.77 -25.81 11.74
CA TRP A 55 5.65 -25.58 10.30
C TRP A 55 6.92 -25.99 9.55
N GLN A 56 8.11 -25.73 10.09
CA GLN A 56 9.36 -26.22 9.51
C GLN A 56 9.42 -27.74 9.46
N THR A 57 8.97 -28.40 10.53
CA THR A 57 8.90 -29.88 10.58
C THR A 57 8.00 -30.44 9.49
N ALA A 58 6.88 -29.77 9.20
CA ALA A 58 5.99 -30.15 8.12
C ALA A 58 6.60 -29.87 6.73
N LEU A 59 7.14 -28.65 6.52
CA LEU A 59 7.79 -28.28 5.26
C LEU A 59 8.98 -29.17 4.90
N ALA A 60 9.78 -29.59 5.87
CA ALA A 60 10.92 -30.50 5.67
C ALA A 60 10.49 -31.88 5.13
N LYS A 61 9.26 -32.34 5.44
CA LYS A 61 8.70 -33.60 4.92
C LYS A 61 8.25 -33.51 3.46
N GLU A 62 8.10 -32.31 2.91
CA GLU A 62 7.64 -32.09 1.53
C GLU A 62 8.75 -32.30 0.48
N GLY A 63 9.99 -32.58 0.89
CA GLY A 63 11.11 -32.80 -0.03
C GLY A 63 11.56 -31.54 -0.76
N LEU A 64 11.28 -30.36 -0.19
CA LEU A 64 11.76 -29.06 -0.68
C LEU A 64 13.25 -28.89 -0.37
N VAL A 65 13.95 -28.22 -1.26
CA VAL A 65 15.39 -27.90 -1.09
C VAL A 65 15.61 -26.39 -1.05
N THR A 66 16.72 -25.96 -0.50
CA THR A 66 17.12 -24.53 -0.47
C THR A 66 16.98 -23.91 -1.85
N GLY A 67 16.36 -22.75 -1.93
CA GLY A 67 16.04 -22.04 -3.17
C GLY A 67 14.74 -22.45 -3.84
N ASP A 68 14.05 -23.49 -3.38
CA ASP A 68 12.69 -23.79 -3.86
C ASP A 68 11.72 -22.68 -3.47
N ARG A 69 10.76 -22.39 -4.36
CA ARG A 69 9.75 -21.33 -4.15
C ARG A 69 8.51 -21.94 -3.52
N VAL A 70 8.04 -21.27 -2.46
CA VAL A 70 6.78 -21.56 -1.80
C VAL A 70 5.91 -20.31 -1.80
N ALA A 71 4.64 -20.46 -2.18
CA ALA A 71 3.73 -19.35 -2.34
C ALA A 71 2.74 -19.22 -1.18
N ILE A 72 2.31 -18.00 -0.91
CA ILE A 72 1.28 -17.71 0.09
C ILE A 72 0.26 -16.72 -0.47
N MET A 73 -1.04 -17.04 -0.32
CA MET A 73 -2.19 -16.23 -0.70
C MET A 73 -3.19 -16.20 0.44
N SER A 74 -2.95 -15.33 1.41
CA SER A 74 -3.79 -15.16 2.61
C SER A 74 -3.84 -13.71 3.03
N ARG A 75 -4.91 -13.33 3.75
CA ARG A 75 -4.96 -12.07 4.48
C ARG A 75 -3.90 -12.04 5.58
N ASN A 76 -3.63 -10.83 6.12
CA ASN A 76 -2.72 -10.69 7.25
C ASN A 76 -3.24 -11.46 8.46
N CYS A 77 -2.45 -12.37 8.95
CA CYS A 77 -2.75 -13.23 10.11
C CYS A 77 -1.44 -13.80 10.69
N PRO A 78 -1.45 -14.36 11.89
CA PRO A 78 -0.28 -15.01 12.47
C PRO A 78 0.28 -16.14 11.58
N GLU A 79 -0.57 -16.91 10.92
CA GLU A 79 -0.18 -18.01 10.04
C GLU A 79 0.65 -17.53 8.84
N TRP A 80 0.38 -16.31 8.36
CA TRP A 80 1.16 -15.71 7.28
C TRP A 80 2.63 -15.53 7.68
N VAL A 81 2.87 -14.94 8.84
CA VAL A 81 4.24 -14.67 9.33
C VAL A 81 4.94 -15.94 9.82
N ILE A 82 4.20 -16.90 10.38
CA ILE A 82 4.71 -18.22 10.76
C ILE A 82 5.21 -18.97 9.52
N PHE A 83 4.41 -18.99 8.44
CA PHE A 83 4.81 -19.60 7.17
C PHE A 83 6.05 -18.93 6.59
N ASP A 84 6.08 -17.58 6.56
CA ASP A 84 7.22 -16.82 6.06
C ASP A 84 8.50 -17.19 6.82
N GLN A 85 8.48 -17.18 8.17
CA GLN A 85 9.64 -17.49 8.99
C GLN A 85 10.05 -18.96 8.89
N ALA A 86 9.08 -19.87 8.82
CA ALA A 86 9.36 -21.28 8.64
C ALA A 86 10.05 -21.58 7.29
N ALA A 87 9.54 -20.98 6.22
CA ALA A 87 10.10 -21.11 4.89
C ALA A 87 11.50 -20.50 4.78
N LEU A 88 11.67 -19.25 5.25
CA LEU A 88 12.95 -18.55 5.23
C LEU A 88 14.02 -19.30 6.03
N GLY A 89 13.68 -19.83 7.21
CA GLY A 89 14.60 -20.60 8.03
C GLY A 89 15.10 -21.89 7.37
N LEU A 90 14.33 -22.46 6.42
CA LEU A 90 14.76 -23.60 5.59
C LEU A 90 15.47 -23.18 4.29
N GLY A 91 15.72 -21.89 4.09
CA GLY A 91 16.32 -21.34 2.88
C GLY A 91 15.40 -21.40 1.66
N LEU A 92 14.08 -21.45 1.87
CA LEU A 92 13.09 -21.41 0.79
C LEU A 92 12.79 -19.95 0.41
N VAL A 93 12.38 -19.74 -0.84
CA VAL A 93 12.05 -18.43 -1.38
C VAL A 93 10.54 -18.22 -1.32
N VAL A 94 10.09 -17.20 -0.59
CA VAL A 94 8.66 -16.91 -0.41
C VAL A 94 8.12 -16.07 -1.55
N VAL A 95 7.01 -16.52 -2.16
CA VAL A 95 6.28 -15.82 -3.24
C VAL A 95 4.91 -15.40 -2.72
N PRO A 96 4.76 -14.15 -2.25
CA PRO A 96 3.47 -13.67 -1.76
C PRO A 96 2.54 -13.27 -2.91
N LEU A 97 1.28 -13.68 -2.81
CA LEU A 97 0.21 -13.39 -3.76
C LEU A 97 -0.85 -12.50 -3.10
N TYR A 98 -1.50 -11.64 -3.88
CA TYR A 98 -2.64 -10.87 -3.40
C TYR A 98 -3.90 -11.73 -3.37
N THR A 99 -4.66 -11.65 -2.28
CA THR A 99 -5.92 -12.39 -2.12
C THR A 99 -6.99 -11.98 -3.13
N ASP A 100 -6.96 -10.73 -3.55
CA ASP A 100 -7.96 -10.12 -4.45
C ASP A 100 -7.48 -10.06 -5.91
N ASP A 101 -6.36 -10.73 -6.25
CA ASP A 101 -5.91 -10.81 -7.65
C ASP A 101 -6.74 -11.84 -8.43
N ARG A 102 -6.78 -11.68 -9.74
CA ARG A 102 -7.48 -12.61 -10.63
C ARG A 102 -6.76 -13.95 -10.67
N ALA A 103 -7.53 -15.03 -10.79
CA ALA A 103 -7.00 -16.39 -10.84
C ALA A 103 -5.95 -16.58 -11.94
N GLU A 104 -6.13 -15.94 -13.11
CA GLU A 104 -5.18 -16.00 -14.23
C GLU A 104 -3.82 -15.38 -13.88
N ASN A 105 -3.82 -14.28 -13.13
CA ASN A 105 -2.59 -13.65 -12.67
C ASN A 105 -1.90 -14.54 -11.62
N ALA A 106 -2.66 -15.06 -10.64
CA ALA A 106 -2.13 -15.94 -9.62
C ALA A 106 -1.56 -17.24 -10.24
N ALA A 107 -2.27 -17.86 -11.18
CA ALA A 107 -1.79 -19.04 -11.90
C ALA A 107 -0.51 -18.74 -12.72
N TYR A 108 -0.47 -17.57 -13.39
CA TYR A 108 0.74 -17.12 -14.08
C TYR A 108 1.92 -16.97 -13.11
N ILE A 109 1.72 -16.31 -11.95
CA ILE A 109 2.78 -16.10 -10.96
C ILE A 109 3.30 -17.43 -10.42
N LEU A 110 2.41 -18.37 -10.10
CA LEU A 110 2.77 -19.70 -9.62
C LEU A 110 3.58 -20.48 -10.67
N GLY A 111 3.20 -20.39 -11.93
CA GLY A 111 3.93 -21.02 -13.03
C GLY A 111 5.28 -20.35 -13.32
N ASP A 112 5.32 -19.01 -13.42
CA ASP A 112 6.54 -18.24 -13.72
C ASP A 112 7.59 -18.35 -12.61
N SER A 113 7.15 -18.27 -11.34
CA SER A 113 8.02 -18.49 -10.18
C SER A 113 8.46 -19.93 -10.02
N GLY A 114 7.72 -20.88 -10.59
CA GLY A 114 7.91 -22.31 -10.38
C GLY A 114 7.64 -22.69 -8.93
N ALA A 115 6.62 -22.09 -8.29
CA ALA A 115 6.25 -22.41 -6.92
C ALA A 115 5.84 -23.87 -6.78
N ARG A 116 6.35 -24.53 -5.75
CA ARG A 116 6.14 -25.96 -5.51
C ARG A 116 5.02 -26.22 -4.50
N LEU A 117 4.85 -25.34 -3.53
CA LEU A 117 3.85 -25.40 -2.49
C LEU A 117 3.08 -24.08 -2.45
N LEU A 118 1.78 -24.12 -2.19
CA LEU A 118 0.90 -22.97 -2.04
C LEU A 118 0.11 -23.05 -0.75
N LEU A 119 0.25 -22.04 0.12
CA LEU A 119 -0.60 -21.81 1.27
C LEU A 119 -1.74 -20.86 0.90
N LEU A 120 -2.97 -21.28 1.13
CA LEU A 120 -4.20 -20.51 0.92
C LEU A 120 -4.91 -20.26 2.25
N GLU A 121 -5.70 -19.20 2.31
CA GLU A 121 -6.56 -18.96 3.46
C GLU A 121 -7.68 -20.02 3.56
N ASN A 122 -8.34 -20.33 2.42
CA ASN A 122 -9.46 -21.27 2.38
C ASN A 122 -9.62 -21.94 0.99
N GLN A 123 -10.44 -22.97 0.95
CA GLN A 123 -10.71 -23.75 -0.27
C GLN A 123 -11.35 -22.91 -1.40
N LYS A 124 -12.09 -21.84 -1.10
CA LYS A 124 -12.74 -21.02 -2.13
C LYS A 124 -11.72 -20.36 -3.06
N GLN A 125 -10.53 -20.03 -2.55
CA GLN A 125 -9.45 -19.48 -3.37
C GLN A 125 -8.85 -20.53 -4.33
N TRP A 126 -8.89 -21.81 -3.97
CA TRP A 126 -8.40 -22.89 -4.84
C TRP A 126 -9.32 -23.17 -6.03
N GLN A 127 -10.63 -22.99 -5.89
CA GLN A 127 -11.59 -23.36 -6.93
C GLN A 127 -11.28 -22.75 -8.31
N PRO A 128 -11.09 -21.43 -8.46
CA PRO A 128 -10.74 -20.84 -9.76
C PRO A 128 -9.32 -21.18 -10.23
N LEU A 129 -8.38 -21.41 -9.31
CA LEU A 129 -7.01 -21.80 -9.64
C LEU A 129 -6.94 -23.24 -10.17
N LYS A 130 -7.77 -24.12 -9.66
CA LYS A 130 -7.83 -25.52 -10.07
C LYS A 130 -8.06 -25.67 -11.59
N GLU A 131 -8.90 -24.83 -12.17
CA GLU A 131 -9.20 -24.83 -13.63
C GLU A 131 -7.98 -24.42 -14.47
N LEU A 132 -7.05 -23.66 -13.87
CA LEU A 132 -5.83 -23.17 -14.50
C LEU A 132 -4.59 -24.00 -14.17
N ARG A 133 -4.77 -25.19 -13.59
CA ARG A 133 -3.71 -26.05 -13.05
C ARG A 133 -2.59 -26.34 -14.06
N ALA A 134 -2.92 -26.49 -15.34
CA ALA A 134 -1.94 -26.72 -16.41
C ALA A 134 -0.88 -25.62 -16.54
N GLN A 135 -1.16 -24.41 -16.07
CA GLN A 135 -0.23 -23.28 -16.07
C GLN A 135 0.74 -23.30 -14.88
N MET A 136 0.50 -24.14 -13.86
CA MET A 136 1.25 -24.20 -12.59
C MET A 136 2.09 -25.49 -12.49
N GLY A 137 2.91 -25.77 -13.50
CA GLY A 137 3.56 -27.08 -13.71
C GLY A 137 4.39 -27.63 -12.54
N GLY A 138 4.95 -26.78 -11.66
CA GLY A 138 5.77 -27.18 -10.51
C GLY A 138 4.99 -27.43 -9.22
N LEU A 139 3.75 -26.96 -9.13
CA LEU A 139 2.97 -27.01 -7.89
C LEU A 139 2.50 -28.45 -7.58
N PHE A 140 2.90 -29.02 -6.45
CA PHE A 140 2.48 -30.37 -6.05
C PHE A 140 1.67 -30.41 -4.75
N ARG A 141 1.77 -29.35 -3.92
CA ARG A 141 1.09 -29.26 -2.61
C ARG A 141 0.30 -27.95 -2.50
N VAL A 142 -0.93 -28.07 -2.02
CA VAL A 142 -1.76 -26.92 -1.60
C VAL A 142 -2.23 -27.14 -0.17
N ILE A 143 -2.08 -26.14 0.68
CA ILE A 143 -2.48 -26.16 2.08
C ILE A 143 -3.49 -25.04 2.31
N THR A 144 -4.57 -25.31 3.05
CA THR A 144 -5.53 -24.28 3.45
C THR A 144 -5.47 -24.04 4.95
N ILE A 145 -5.40 -22.76 5.36
CA ILE A 145 -5.39 -22.39 6.78
C ILE A 145 -6.69 -22.85 7.45
N HIS A 146 -7.84 -22.54 6.83
CA HIS A 146 -9.12 -22.99 7.33
C HIS A 146 -9.46 -24.39 6.85
N PRO A 147 -10.04 -25.25 7.74
CA PRO A 147 -10.53 -26.58 7.36
C PRO A 147 -11.57 -26.48 6.24
N PHE A 148 -11.69 -27.52 5.46
CA PHE A 148 -12.68 -27.64 4.40
C PHE A 148 -13.54 -28.89 4.58
N GLU A 149 -14.83 -28.78 4.19
CA GLU A 149 -15.75 -29.89 4.17
C GLU A 149 -15.70 -30.62 2.81
N ASN A 150 -15.75 -31.95 2.83
CA ASN A 150 -15.89 -32.82 1.64
C ASN A 150 -14.76 -32.70 0.60
N PHE A 151 -13.63 -33.31 0.90
CA PHE A 151 -12.54 -33.43 -0.04
C PHE A 151 -12.74 -34.65 -0.97
N THR A 152 -12.85 -34.41 -2.27
CA THR A 152 -12.59 -35.43 -3.31
C THR A 152 -11.17 -35.21 -3.82
N LYS A 153 -10.30 -36.24 -3.71
CA LYS A 153 -8.94 -36.17 -4.30
C LYS A 153 -9.01 -35.62 -5.71
N ASP A 154 -8.21 -34.62 -5.96
CA ASP A 154 -8.15 -34.02 -7.28
C ASP A 154 -7.56 -35.02 -8.28
N ALA A 155 -8.23 -35.19 -9.43
CA ALA A 155 -7.79 -36.08 -10.50
C ALA A 155 -6.45 -35.69 -11.14
N MET A 156 -5.86 -34.54 -10.74
CA MET A 156 -4.65 -33.94 -11.32
C MET A 156 -3.39 -34.01 -10.44
N ASN A 157 -3.32 -34.92 -9.45
CA ASN A 157 -2.13 -35.14 -8.60
C ASN A 157 -1.63 -33.94 -7.78
N VAL A 158 -2.44 -32.93 -7.45
CA VAL A 158 -2.13 -31.97 -6.40
C VAL A 158 -2.66 -32.50 -5.09
N ASP A 159 -1.78 -32.57 -4.10
CA ASP A 159 -2.16 -33.00 -2.76
C ASP A 159 -2.66 -31.78 -1.98
N LEU A 160 -3.97 -31.74 -1.71
CA LEU A 160 -4.63 -30.67 -0.95
C LEU A 160 -4.84 -31.15 0.49
N SER A 161 -4.36 -30.36 1.47
CA SER A 161 -4.48 -30.66 2.88
C SER A 161 -4.97 -29.42 3.66
N ALA A 162 -5.76 -29.65 4.70
CA ALA A 162 -6.00 -28.60 5.69
C ALA A 162 -4.77 -28.45 6.59
N LEU A 163 -4.53 -27.25 7.08
CA LEU A 163 -3.40 -26.95 7.95
C LEU A 163 -3.37 -27.85 9.20
N CYS A 164 -4.53 -28.08 9.82
CA CYS A 164 -4.63 -28.95 11.00
C CYS A 164 -4.20 -30.39 10.75
N ASP A 165 -4.38 -30.89 9.51
CA ASP A 165 -4.01 -32.26 9.14
C ASP A 165 -2.57 -32.36 8.63
N TRP A 166 -2.03 -31.25 8.14
CA TRP A 166 -0.68 -31.15 7.61
C TRP A 166 0.39 -30.93 8.70
N LEU A 167 0.04 -30.20 9.76
CA LEU A 167 0.96 -29.92 10.85
C LEU A 167 1.14 -31.15 11.75
N PRO A 168 2.38 -31.48 12.15
CA PRO A 168 2.64 -32.52 13.13
C PRO A 168 2.15 -32.10 14.52
N GLU A 169 1.85 -33.10 15.39
CA GLU A 169 1.51 -32.82 16.80
C GLU A 169 2.70 -32.24 17.56
N GLU A 170 3.89 -32.78 17.31
CA GLU A 170 5.13 -32.33 17.98
C GLU A 170 5.97 -31.48 17.01
N ALA A 171 6.55 -30.41 17.56
CA ALA A 171 7.53 -29.59 16.87
C ALA A 171 8.94 -30.18 17.04
N GLY A 172 9.75 -30.10 15.95
CA GLY A 172 11.20 -30.21 16.06
C GLY A 172 11.82 -28.93 16.62
N GLU A 173 13.15 -28.85 16.57
CA GLU A 173 13.86 -27.58 16.81
C GLU A 173 13.80 -26.71 15.56
N VAL A 174 13.76 -25.37 15.75
CA VAL A 174 13.84 -24.43 14.64
C VAL A 174 15.19 -24.58 13.94
N GLN A 175 15.13 -24.81 12.65
CA GLN A 175 16.31 -24.94 11.79
C GLN A 175 16.65 -23.60 11.15
N HIS A 176 17.93 -23.36 10.97
CA HIS A 176 18.48 -22.25 10.19
C HIS A 176 19.25 -22.85 9.03
N GLY A 177 18.78 -22.61 7.81
CA GLY A 177 19.43 -23.04 6.59
C GLY A 177 20.80 -22.36 6.43
N ASN A 178 21.63 -22.95 5.58
CA ASN A 178 22.95 -22.41 5.26
C ASN A 178 22.82 -21.39 4.13
N HIS A 179 22.15 -20.25 4.43
CA HIS A 179 21.93 -19.17 3.47
C HIS A 179 22.55 -17.86 3.98
N GLU A 180 22.97 -17.04 3.03
CA GLU A 180 23.72 -15.82 3.28
C GLU A 180 22.81 -14.58 3.14
N PRO A 181 23.20 -13.42 3.69
CA PRO A 181 22.41 -12.18 3.62
C PRO A 181 21.99 -11.77 2.19
N ASN A 182 22.84 -12.03 1.20
CA ASN A 182 22.57 -11.68 -0.20
C ASN A 182 21.79 -12.74 -0.98
N ASP A 183 21.46 -13.87 -0.36
CA ASP A 183 20.63 -14.87 -1.00
C ASP A 183 19.20 -14.39 -1.19
N LEU A 184 18.53 -14.93 -2.20
CA LEU A 184 17.17 -14.59 -2.56
C LEU A 184 16.20 -15.04 -1.45
N ALA A 185 15.52 -14.08 -0.81
CA ALA A 185 14.55 -14.35 0.23
C ALA A 185 13.11 -14.42 -0.31
N THR A 186 12.80 -13.59 -1.32
CA THR A 186 11.44 -13.49 -1.83
C THR A 186 11.40 -12.99 -3.27
N ILE A 187 10.36 -13.41 -3.99
CA ILE A 187 10.00 -12.87 -5.31
C ILE A 187 8.64 -12.20 -5.19
N MET A 188 8.63 -10.87 -5.25
CA MET A 188 7.39 -10.09 -5.11
C MET A 188 6.91 -9.60 -6.48
N TYR A 189 5.76 -10.09 -6.92
CA TYR A 189 5.23 -9.73 -8.22
C TYR A 189 4.53 -8.37 -8.18
N THR A 190 4.96 -7.49 -9.08
CA THR A 190 4.34 -6.18 -9.29
C THR A 190 3.48 -6.20 -10.54
N SER A 191 2.23 -5.76 -10.40
CA SER A 191 1.36 -5.56 -11.55
C SER A 191 1.78 -4.27 -12.26
N GLY A 192 2.61 -4.40 -13.30
CA GLY A 192 2.92 -3.28 -14.18
C GLY A 192 1.64 -2.69 -14.82
N THR A 193 1.64 -1.39 -15.07
CA THR A 193 0.51 -0.70 -15.75
C THR A 193 0.28 -1.19 -17.19
N SER A 194 1.26 -1.91 -17.76
CA SER A 194 1.22 -2.37 -19.16
C SER A 194 1.84 -3.76 -19.29
N GLY A 195 1.10 -4.84 -18.93
CA GLY A 195 1.58 -6.18 -19.21
C GLY A 195 1.39 -7.21 -18.09
N ARG A 196 2.08 -8.35 -18.22
CA ARG A 196 2.10 -9.40 -17.19
C ARG A 196 2.88 -8.94 -15.96
N PRO A 197 2.51 -9.42 -14.75
CA PRO A 197 3.27 -9.14 -13.54
C PRO A 197 4.74 -9.53 -13.67
N LYS A 198 5.64 -8.73 -13.07
CA LYS A 198 7.08 -9.00 -13.03
C LYS A 198 7.48 -9.35 -11.61
N GLY A 199 8.24 -10.42 -11.42
CA GLY A 199 8.73 -10.88 -10.13
C GLY A 199 9.99 -10.11 -9.72
N VAL A 200 9.88 -9.24 -8.73
CA VAL A 200 11.00 -8.50 -8.14
C VAL A 200 11.74 -9.40 -7.17
N MET A 201 13.02 -9.65 -7.41
CA MET A 201 13.90 -10.48 -6.57
C MET A 201 14.51 -9.64 -5.45
N LEU A 202 14.19 -9.97 -4.19
CA LEU A 202 14.74 -9.29 -3.00
C LEU A 202 15.49 -10.28 -2.12
N SER A 203 16.70 -9.90 -1.71
CA SER A 203 17.50 -10.67 -0.76
C SER A 203 17.10 -10.37 0.69
N HIS A 204 17.56 -11.19 1.63
CA HIS A 204 17.47 -10.90 3.07
C HIS A 204 18.08 -9.53 3.38
N HIS A 205 19.25 -9.25 2.81
CA HIS A 205 19.98 -7.99 3.01
C HIS A 205 19.18 -6.77 2.54
N ASN A 206 18.53 -6.85 1.37
CA ASN A 206 17.72 -5.74 0.86
C ASN A 206 16.63 -5.31 1.86
N LEU A 207 15.87 -6.28 2.38
CA LEU A 207 14.74 -6.02 3.29
C LEU A 207 15.21 -5.58 4.68
N LEU A 208 16.23 -6.25 5.24
CA LEU A 208 16.78 -5.90 6.56
C LEU A 208 17.39 -4.50 6.58
N THR A 209 18.21 -4.16 5.59
CA THR A 209 18.83 -2.84 5.52
C THR A 209 17.79 -1.75 5.33
N ASN A 210 16.73 -2.00 4.56
CA ASN A 210 15.65 -1.04 4.37
C ASN A 210 14.86 -0.79 5.66
N ALA A 211 14.50 -1.85 6.40
CA ALA A 211 13.84 -1.74 7.70
C ALA A 211 14.72 -0.97 8.71
N ASN A 212 16.02 -1.30 8.78
CA ASN A 212 16.97 -0.62 9.66
C ASN A 212 17.15 0.86 9.29
N SER A 213 17.24 1.18 8.01
CA SER A 213 17.35 2.57 7.54
C SER A 213 16.11 3.40 7.86
N CYS A 214 14.92 2.80 7.79
CA CYS A 214 13.67 3.43 8.22
C CYS A 214 13.71 3.75 9.74
N LEU A 215 14.20 2.83 10.58
CA LEU A 215 14.30 3.03 12.04
C LEU A 215 15.24 4.17 12.42
N GLN A 216 16.23 4.50 11.60
CA GLN A 216 17.10 5.65 11.83
C GLN A 216 16.38 7.00 11.60
N ILE A 217 15.26 7.01 10.88
CA ILE A 217 14.46 8.21 10.60
C ILE A 217 13.23 8.30 11.50
N VAL A 218 12.57 7.16 11.76
CA VAL A 218 11.34 7.09 12.56
C VAL A 218 11.61 6.36 13.88
N SER A 219 11.25 6.99 15.00
CA SER A 219 11.42 6.39 16.31
C SER A 219 10.28 5.40 16.58
N VAL A 220 10.61 4.12 16.52
CA VAL A 220 9.74 3.00 16.94
C VAL A 220 10.42 2.22 18.05
N SER A 221 9.65 1.82 19.07
CA SER A 221 10.14 1.08 20.23
C SER A 221 9.31 -0.20 20.46
N GLN A 222 9.74 -1.01 21.41
CA GLN A 222 9.00 -2.21 21.83
C GLN A 222 7.62 -1.92 22.44
N ASP A 223 7.39 -0.68 22.93
CA ASP A 223 6.12 -0.27 23.53
C ASP A 223 5.08 0.12 22.46
N ASP A 224 5.47 0.14 21.20
CA ASP A 224 4.57 0.48 20.11
C ASP A 224 3.67 -0.68 19.72
N LEU A 225 2.45 -0.31 19.34
CA LEU A 225 1.43 -1.20 18.81
C LEU A 225 1.05 -0.76 17.40
N PHE A 226 1.26 -1.64 16.44
CA PHE A 226 0.86 -1.45 15.05
C PHE A 226 -0.51 -2.07 14.81
N LEU A 227 -1.29 -1.47 13.91
CA LEU A 227 -2.46 -2.12 13.33
C LEU A 227 -2.18 -2.37 11.84
N SER A 228 -1.97 -3.65 11.50
CA SER A 228 -1.63 -4.13 10.17
C SER A 228 -2.90 -4.43 9.38
N PHE A 229 -3.13 -3.72 8.27
CA PHE A 229 -4.28 -3.92 7.38
C PHE A 229 -3.91 -3.82 5.89
N LEU A 230 -2.76 -3.25 5.55
CA LEU A 230 -2.24 -3.33 4.18
C LEU A 230 -1.76 -4.76 3.92
N PRO A 231 -1.90 -5.29 2.69
CA PRO A 231 -1.50 -6.67 2.42
C PRO A 231 0.00 -6.91 2.69
N LEU A 232 0.34 -7.97 3.44
CA LEU A 232 1.72 -8.43 3.64
C LEU A 232 2.39 -8.88 2.34
N SER A 233 1.61 -9.16 1.31
CA SER A 233 2.09 -9.38 -0.06
C SER A 233 2.62 -8.10 -0.73
N HIS A 234 2.41 -6.93 -0.13
CA HIS A 234 2.97 -5.66 -0.59
C HIS A 234 4.25 -5.32 0.18
N ALA A 235 5.32 -4.93 -0.53
CA ALA A 235 6.63 -4.65 0.07
C ALA A 235 6.59 -3.63 1.22
N PHE A 236 5.72 -2.62 1.14
CA PHE A 236 5.61 -1.58 2.17
C PHE A 236 5.15 -2.14 3.50
N GLU A 237 4.08 -2.93 3.52
CA GLU A 237 3.61 -3.56 4.75
C GLU A 237 4.61 -4.59 5.24
N ARG A 238 5.16 -5.42 4.33
CA ARG A 238 6.09 -6.47 4.71
C ARG A 238 7.36 -5.93 5.36
N THR A 239 7.92 -4.83 4.85
CA THR A 239 9.14 -4.23 5.42
C THR A 239 8.84 -3.39 6.66
N VAL A 240 7.90 -2.43 6.56
CA VAL A 240 7.68 -1.42 7.60
C VAL A 240 6.61 -1.85 8.61
N GLY A 241 5.62 -2.65 8.21
CA GLY A 241 4.57 -3.18 9.08
C GLY A 241 4.87 -4.55 9.69
N TYR A 242 5.94 -5.24 9.23
CA TYR A 242 6.27 -6.56 9.74
C TYR A 242 7.74 -6.67 10.17
N TYR A 243 8.75 -6.58 9.27
CA TYR A 243 10.15 -6.78 9.67
C TYR A 243 10.67 -5.68 10.60
N LEU A 244 10.25 -4.43 10.41
CA LEU A 244 10.61 -3.33 11.30
C LEU A 244 10.06 -3.54 12.74
N PRO A 245 8.79 -3.90 12.97
CA PRO A 245 8.31 -4.32 14.29
C PRO A 245 9.10 -5.49 14.91
N VAL A 246 9.47 -6.51 14.14
CA VAL A 246 10.32 -7.61 14.63
C VAL A 246 11.67 -7.06 15.10
N MET A 247 12.26 -6.13 14.35
CA MET A 247 13.55 -5.52 14.67
C MET A 247 13.51 -4.72 15.99
N THR A 248 12.38 -4.09 16.31
CA THR A 248 12.21 -3.28 17.53
C THR A 248 11.60 -4.04 18.71
N GLY A 249 10.86 -5.13 18.44
CA GLY A 249 10.07 -5.86 19.43
C GLY A 249 8.68 -5.25 19.65
N ALA A 250 8.21 -4.38 18.75
CA ALA A 250 6.86 -3.83 18.77
C ALA A 250 5.81 -4.90 18.49
N THR A 251 4.62 -4.73 19.06
CA THR A 251 3.48 -5.62 18.81
C THR A 251 2.75 -5.25 17.53
N VAL A 252 2.30 -6.24 16.74
CA VAL A 252 1.48 -6.03 15.56
C VAL A 252 0.11 -6.69 15.74
N ALA A 253 -0.96 -5.91 15.68
CA ALA A 253 -2.33 -6.40 15.62
C ALA A 253 -2.79 -6.50 14.16
N TYR A 254 -3.38 -7.63 13.76
CA TYR A 254 -3.92 -7.83 12.43
C TYR A 254 -5.38 -7.42 12.37
N ALA A 255 -5.71 -6.42 11.54
CA ALA A 255 -7.08 -5.95 11.37
C ALA A 255 -7.98 -7.07 10.80
N ARG A 256 -9.22 -7.14 11.28
CA ARG A 256 -10.23 -8.10 10.81
C ARG A 256 -10.52 -7.95 9.31
N SER A 257 -10.69 -6.73 8.87
CA SER A 257 -10.88 -6.35 7.46
C SER A 257 -10.87 -4.82 7.31
N ILE A 258 -10.84 -4.33 6.07
CA ILE A 258 -10.95 -2.88 5.79
C ILE A 258 -12.32 -2.32 6.23
N GLN A 259 -13.39 -3.13 6.19
CA GLN A 259 -14.72 -2.74 6.64
C GLN A 259 -14.78 -2.51 8.16
N HIS A 260 -14.05 -3.31 8.94
CA HIS A 260 -13.97 -3.22 10.40
C HIS A 260 -12.85 -2.30 10.91
N LEU A 261 -12.07 -1.69 10.00
CA LEU A 261 -10.88 -0.92 10.37
C LEU A 261 -11.14 0.17 11.41
N GLN A 262 -12.28 0.86 11.34
CA GLN A 262 -12.64 1.89 12.32
C GLN A 262 -12.91 1.31 13.72
N GLU A 263 -13.56 0.16 13.81
CA GLU A 263 -13.79 -0.54 15.07
C GLU A 263 -12.50 -1.08 15.65
N ASP A 264 -11.63 -1.62 14.77
CA ASP A 264 -10.33 -2.15 15.14
C ASP A 264 -9.39 -1.04 15.65
N LEU A 265 -9.39 0.14 15.02
CA LEU A 265 -8.66 1.32 15.53
C LEU A 265 -9.09 1.69 16.95
N ILE A 266 -10.41 1.63 17.23
CA ILE A 266 -10.95 1.98 18.56
C ILE A 266 -10.64 0.91 19.61
N SER A 267 -10.74 -0.38 19.24
CA SER A 267 -10.53 -1.50 20.18
C SER A 267 -9.05 -1.79 20.43
N VAL A 268 -8.22 -1.75 19.40
CA VAL A 268 -6.76 -2.01 19.48
C VAL A 268 -6.01 -0.80 20.03
N ARG A 269 -6.42 0.42 19.65
CA ARG A 269 -5.79 1.69 20.01
C ARG A 269 -4.30 1.73 19.63
N PRO A 270 -3.95 1.57 18.34
CA PRO A 270 -2.56 1.51 17.92
C PRO A 270 -1.82 2.84 18.16
N SER A 271 -0.51 2.76 18.37
CA SER A 271 0.38 3.93 18.45
C SER A 271 0.99 4.29 17.09
N VAL A 272 1.11 3.30 16.19
CA VAL A 272 1.68 3.46 14.84
C VAL A 272 0.71 2.90 13.80
N LEU A 273 0.53 3.63 12.71
CA LEU A 273 -0.31 3.20 11.58
C LEU A 273 0.45 3.35 10.26
N ILE A 274 0.67 2.22 9.58
CA ILE A 274 1.18 2.19 8.21
C ILE A 274 -0.02 2.19 7.28
N SER A 275 -0.10 3.15 6.36
CA SER A 275 -1.31 3.37 5.59
C SER A 275 -1.04 3.91 4.18
N VAL A 276 -2.09 4.02 3.41
CA VAL A 276 -2.10 4.65 2.08
C VAL A 276 -2.98 5.90 2.10
N PRO A 277 -2.76 6.88 1.22
CA PRO A 277 -3.52 8.13 1.15
C PRO A 277 -5.04 7.97 1.18
N ARG A 278 -5.56 6.97 0.48
CA ARG A 278 -7.00 6.71 0.35
C ARG A 278 -7.74 6.52 1.70
N ILE A 279 -7.06 6.01 2.71
CA ILE A 279 -7.67 5.87 4.05
C ILE A 279 -7.87 7.25 4.69
N TYR A 280 -6.85 8.11 4.63
CA TYR A 280 -6.94 9.48 5.14
C TYR A 280 -7.95 10.32 4.37
N GLU A 281 -8.03 10.17 3.05
CA GLU A 281 -9.02 10.82 2.20
C GLU A 281 -10.45 10.42 2.56
N ARG A 282 -10.71 9.13 2.82
CA ARG A 282 -12.02 8.64 3.28
C ARG A 282 -12.39 9.22 4.64
N VAL A 283 -11.45 9.24 5.59
CA VAL A 283 -11.70 9.82 6.93
C VAL A 283 -11.92 11.33 6.82
N TYR A 284 -11.10 12.04 6.04
CA TYR A 284 -11.28 13.46 5.72
C TYR A 284 -12.68 13.74 5.19
N ALA A 285 -13.06 13.01 4.18
CA ALA A 285 -14.37 13.12 3.55
C ALA A 285 -15.52 12.83 4.54
N ALA A 286 -15.41 11.82 5.41
CA ALA A 286 -16.41 11.51 6.44
C ALA A 286 -16.54 12.63 7.50
N ILE A 287 -15.41 13.25 7.88
CA ILE A 287 -15.41 14.40 8.81
C ILE A 287 -16.15 15.58 8.17
N HIS A 288 -15.84 15.95 6.94
CA HIS A 288 -16.46 17.07 6.25
C HIS A 288 -17.99 16.89 6.10
N THR A 289 -18.46 15.67 5.78
CA THR A 289 -19.92 15.41 5.74
C THR A 289 -20.62 15.60 7.07
N LYS A 290 -19.96 15.20 8.16
CA LYS A 290 -20.52 15.44 9.50
C LYS A 290 -20.52 16.93 9.83
N LEU A 291 -19.49 17.67 9.43
CA LEU A 291 -19.38 19.11 9.63
C LEU A 291 -20.45 19.89 8.85
N GLU A 292 -20.80 19.47 7.64
CA GLU A 292 -21.86 20.11 6.84
C GLU A 292 -23.20 20.11 7.57
N LYS A 293 -23.46 19.06 8.38
CA LYS A 293 -24.67 18.92 9.19
C LYS A 293 -24.62 19.67 10.52
N LYS A 294 -23.44 20.16 10.94
CA LYS A 294 -23.26 20.93 12.17
C LYS A 294 -23.49 22.44 11.93
N SER A 295 -23.65 23.21 13.01
CA SER A 295 -23.84 24.66 12.96
C SER A 295 -22.66 25.37 12.29
N ALA A 296 -22.90 26.59 11.78
CA ALA A 296 -21.84 27.43 11.22
C ALA A 296 -20.72 27.70 12.24
N LEU A 297 -21.08 27.89 13.52
CA LEU A 297 -20.11 28.08 14.60
C LEU A 297 -19.23 26.85 14.81
N SER A 298 -19.80 25.65 14.81
CA SER A 298 -19.02 24.40 14.93
C SER A 298 -18.02 24.23 13.78
N ARG A 299 -18.44 24.58 12.56
CA ARG A 299 -17.55 24.57 11.39
C ARG A 299 -16.41 25.57 11.51
N LEU A 300 -16.73 26.79 11.99
CA LEU A 300 -15.72 27.84 12.23
C LEU A 300 -14.70 27.39 13.27
N ILE A 301 -15.15 26.82 14.41
CA ILE A 301 -14.26 26.31 15.47
C ILE A 301 -13.38 25.18 14.95
N PHE A 302 -13.92 24.24 14.16
CA PHE A 302 -13.15 23.16 13.57
C PHE A 302 -12.04 23.69 12.65
N ASN A 303 -12.39 24.56 11.70
CA ASN A 303 -11.42 25.14 10.77
C ASN A 303 -10.35 25.95 11.50
N TYR A 304 -10.75 26.70 12.53
CA TYR A 304 -9.82 27.45 13.36
C TYR A 304 -8.88 26.54 14.15
N ALA A 305 -9.38 25.42 14.67
CA ALA A 305 -8.54 24.42 15.34
C ALA A 305 -7.48 23.83 14.39
N VAL A 306 -7.87 23.48 13.17
CA VAL A 306 -6.93 23.00 12.13
C VAL A 306 -5.87 24.06 11.81
N GLU A 307 -6.27 25.32 11.63
CA GLU A 307 -5.35 26.43 11.32
C GLU A 307 -4.35 26.69 12.46
N VAL A 308 -4.84 26.75 13.71
CA VAL A 308 -3.97 26.98 14.88
C VAL A 308 -3.01 25.80 15.07
N GLY A 309 -3.51 24.57 14.97
CA GLY A 309 -2.68 23.39 15.10
C GLY A 309 -1.64 23.28 14.00
N TYR A 310 -2.00 23.55 12.73
CA TYR A 310 -1.04 23.55 11.63
C TYR A 310 -0.01 24.67 11.74
N SER A 311 -0.43 25.89 12.15
CA SER A 311 0.50 26.99 12.42
C SER A 311 1.48 26.65 13.57
N ARG A 312 1.01 25.93 14.59
CA ARG A 312 1.85 25.43 15.69
C ARG A 312 2.84 24.36 15.17
N PHE A 313 2.40 23.46 14.29
CA PHE A 313 3.29 22.51 13.62
C PHE A 313 4.38 23.23 12.82
N GLU A 314 4.04 24.22 11.98
CA GLU A 314 5.02 24.99 11.21
C GLU A 314 6.05 25.70 12.13
N PHE A 315 5.60 26.22 13.27
CA PHE A 315 6.51 26.77 14.29
C PHE A 315 7.45 25.69 14.86
N GLN A 316 6.95 24.52 15.20
CA GLN A 316 7.76 23.39 15.69
C GLN A 316 8.78 22.91 14.64
N GLN A 317 8.42 22.97 13.37
CA GLN A 317 9.30 22.68 12.23
C GLN A 317 10.26 23.84 11.88
N GLN A 318 10.29 24.92 12.67
CA GLN A 318 11.13 26.13 12.44
C GLN A 318 10.83 26.84 11.11
N ARG A 319 9.61 26.69 10.55
CA ARG A 319 9.17 27.32 9.29
C ARG A 319 8.18 28.46 9.48
N GLY A 320 7.74 28.72 10.69
CA GLY A 320 6.78 29.77 10.98
C GLY A 320 7.02 30.48 12.32
N PRO A 321 6.46 31.68 12.53
CA PRO A 321 6.60 32.41 13.80
C PRO A 321 5.71 31.80 14.89
N LYS A 322 6.12 31.98 16.15
CA LYS A 322 5.23 31.72 17.30
C LYS A 322 4.08 32.74 17.29
N LYS A 323 2.83 32.28 17.34
CA LYS A 323 1.63 33.13 17.36
C LYS A 323 0.94 33.04 18.71
N ILE A 324 0.27 34.11 19.13
CA ILE A 324 -0.53 34.17 20.37
C ILE A 324 -1.66 33.12 20.31
N SER A 325 -2.24 32.86 19.14
CA SER A 325 -3.27 31.84 18.93
C SER A 325 -2.83 30.41 19.36
N HIS A 326 -1.52 30.14 19.40
CA HIS A 326 -1.02 28.84 19.89
C HIS A 326 -1.35 28.57 21.37
N LEU A 327 -1.60 29.64 22.18
CA LEU A 327 -2.05 29.51 23.57
C LEU A 327 -3.46 28.91 23.68
N LEU A 328 -4.28 29.02 22.62
CA LEU A 328 -5.62 28.45 22.57
C LEU A 328 -5.62 26.94 22.23
N TRP A 329 -4.46 26.41 21.83
CA TRP A 329 -4.37 25.01 21.40
C TRP A 329 -4.91 23.99 22.43
N PRO A 330 -4.60 24.07 23.74
CA PRO A 330 -5.13 23.10 24.69
C PRO A 330 -6.65 23.02 24.69
N LEU A 331 -7.34 24.15 24.56
CA LEU A 331 -8.81 24.22 24.49
C LEU A 331 -9.33 23.66 23.15
N LEU A 332 -8.69 24.04 22.04
CA LEU A 332 -9.06 23.57 20.70
C LEU A 332 -8.79 22.06 20.54
N ASN A 333 -7.72 21.56 21.15
CA ASN A 333 -7.41 20.14 21.21
C ASN A 333 -8.54 19.36 21.90
N LEU A 334 -8.95 19.78 23.10
CA LEU A 334 -10.01 19.16 23.86
C LEU A 334 -11.37 19.19 23.12
N LEU A 335 -11.72 20.32 22.50
CA LEU A 335 -13.02 20.51 21.86
C LEU A 335 -13.14 19.87 20.48
N VAL A 336 -12.02 19.72 19.76
CA VAL A 336 -12.03 19.29 18.34
C VAL A 336 -11.08 18.13 18.08
N ALA A 337 -9.80 18.28 18.40
CA ALA A 337 -8.79 17.31 17.97
C ALA A 337 -8.98 15.95 18.66
N GLU A 338 -9.25 15.93 19.96
CA GLU A 338 -9.47 14.70 20.72
C GLU A 338 -10.71 13.93 20.26
N GLU A 339 -11.79 14.62 19.83
CA GLU A 339 -12.96 13.93 19.24
C GLU A 339 -12.60 13.19 17.96
N VAL A 340 -11.77 13.80 17.10
CA VAL A 340 -11.33 13.19 15.84
C VAL A 340 -10.31 12.08 16.10
N MET A 341 -9.31 12.35 16.93
CA MET A 341 -8.27 11.38 17.27
C MET A 341 -8.83 10.17 18.01
N GLY A 342 -9.84 10.36 18.84
CA GLY A 342 -10.54 9.26 19.52
C GLY A 342 -11.15 8.25 18.55
N LYS A 343 -11.61 8.68 17.36
CA LYS A 343 -12.11 7.78 16.31
C LYS A 343 -11.02 6.99 15.60
N LEU A 344 -9.76 7.41 15.76
CA LEU A 344 -8.56 6.71 15.32
C LEU A 344 -7.88 5.93 16.47
N GLY A 345 -8.61 5.68 17.57
CA GLY A 345 -8.10 4.97 18.74
C GLY A 345 -7.48 5.86 19.82
N GLY A 346 -7.23 7.15 19.54
CA GLY A 346 -6.75 8.15 20.50
C GLY A 346 -5.30 8.01 20.98
N GLN A 347 -4.55 7.02 20.46
CA GLN A 347 -3.15 6.76 20.87
C GLN A 347 -2.16 6.89 19.70
N LEU A 348 -2.64 7.20 18.48
CA LEU A 348 -1.76 7.35 17.32
C LEU A 348 -0.77 8.50 17.53
N ARG A 349 0.51 8.16 17.62
CA ARG A 349 1.63 9.10 17.71
C ARG A 349 2.42 9.24 16.41
N LEU A 350 2.24 8.27 15.50
CA LEU A 350 2.92 8.21 14.21
C LEU A 350 2.00 7.58 13.18
N ALA A 351 1.82 8.25 12.06
CA ALA A 351 1.17 7.73 10.90
C ALA A 351 2.07 7.86 9.67
N MET A 352 2.19 6.80 8.87
CA MET A 352 2.96 6.81 7.62
C MET A 352 2.03 6.66 6.44
N ALA A 353 2.28 7.44 5.40
CA ALA A 353 1.54 7.37 4.14
C ALA A 353 2.50 7.10 2.98
N GLY A 354 2.25 6.02 2.23
CA GLY A 354 3.08 5.63 1.09
C GLY A 354 2.25 5.05 -0.07
N GLY A 355 2.91 4.75 -1.18
CA GLY A 355 2.32 4.09 -2.33
C GLY A 355 1.56 4.99 -3.32
N ALA A 356 1.14 6.20 -2.90
CA ALA A 356 0.54 7.24 -3.73
C ALA A 356 0.75 8.61 -3.09
N PRO A 357 0.60 9.73 -3.83
CA PRO A 357 0.64 11.08 -3.27
C PRO A 357 -0.53 11.31 -2.28
N LEU A 358 -0.26 11.95 -1.14
CA LEU A 358 -1.28 12.41 -0.22
C LEU A 358 -1.53 13.91 -0.44
N SER A 359 -2.79 14.31 -0.60
CA SER A 359 -3.10 15.73 -0.84
C SER A 359 -2.68 16.61 0.33
N ILE A 360 -2.27 17.83 0.02
CA ILE A 360 -1.76 18.77 1.03
C ILE A 360 -2.86 19.19 2.02
N GLU A 361 -4.12 19.28 1.56
CA GLU A 361 -5.27 19.63 2.39
C GLU A 361 -5.57 18.53 3.41
N VAL A 362 -5.52 17.26 2.98
CA VAL A 362 -5.70 16.10 3.87
C VAL A 362 -4.56 16.06 4.90
N SER A 363 -3.31 16.19 4.46
CA SER A 363 -2.15 16.27 5.33
C SER A 363 -2.29 17.42 6.34
N ARG A 364 -2.66 18.63 5.87
CA ARG A 364 -2.83 19.81 6.70
C ARG A 364 -3.88 19.64 7.78
N MET A 365 -5.01 19.03 7.44
CA MET A 365 -6.07 18.76 8.42
C MET A 365 -5.59 17.82 9.53
N PHE A 366 -5.04 16.66 9.19
CA PHE A 366 -4.61 15.69 10.20
C PHE A 366 -3.43 16.19 11.03
N ILE A 367 -2.43 16.80 10.42
CA ILE A 367 -1.29 17.41 11.11
C ILE A 367 -1.79 18.54 12.02
N GLY A 368 -2.70 19.37 11.52
CA GLY A 368 -3.34 20.44 12.28
C GLY A 368 -4.16 19.92 13.47
N LEU A 369 -4.72 18.73 13.39
CA LEU A 369 -5.39 18.04 14.50
C LEU A 369 -4.45 17.24 15.39
N GLY A 370 -3.13 17.31 15.16
CA GLY A 370 -2.11 16.71 16.02
C GLY A 370 -1.64 15.32 15.62
N LEU A 371 -2.08 14.76 14.47
CA LEU A 371 -1.56 13.50 13.95
C LEU A 371 -0.36 13.76 13.02
N PRO A 372 0.87 13.39 13.39
CA PRO A 372 2.01 13.52 12.50
C PRO A 372 1.94 12.46 11.40
N ILE A 373 1.47 12.87 10.21
CA ILE A 373 1.52 12.01 9.02
C ILE A 373 2.85 12.27 8.30
N LEU A 374 3.65 11.23 8.13
CA LEU A 374 4.89 11.24 7.38
C LEU A 374 4.67 10.58 6.02
N GLN A 375 4.88 11.33 4.96
CA GLN A 375 4.88 10.76 3.61
C GLN A 375 6.23 10.14 3.31
N GLY A 376 6.22 8.93 2.70
CA GLY A 376 7.37 8.27 2.14
C GLY A 376 7.17 7.90 0.68
N TYR A 377 8.28 7.70 -0.01
CA TYR A 377 8.33 7.27 -1.40
C TYR A 377 9.20 6.04 -1.55
N GLY A 378 8.76 5.18 -2.46
CA GLY A 378 9.50 4.00 -2.84
C GLY A 378 8.72 3.11 -3.79
N MET A 379 9.33 1.98 -4.11
CA MET A 379 8.78 0.97 -5.02
C MET A 379 9.31 -0.41 -4.60
N THR A 380 8.64 -1.46 -5.02
CA THR A 380 9.04 -2.84 -4.66
C THR A 380 10.49 -3.11 -5.02
N GLU A 381 10.95 -2.57 -6.15
CA GLU A 381 12.32 -2.70 -6.66
C GLU A 381 13.39 -2.01 -5.77
N CYS A 382 12.97 -1.29 -4.71
CA CYS A 382 13.88 -0.73 -3.70
C CYS A 382 13.49 -1.08 -2.25
N SER A 383 12.77 -2.15 -1.99
CA SER A 383 12.57 -2.92 -0.73
C SER A 383 11.80 -2.31 0.45
N PRO A 384 10.84 -1.40 0.35
CA PRO A 384 10.47 -0.56 -0.77
C PRO A 384 10.92 0.89 -0.61
N VAL A 385 11.34 1.35 0.61
CA VAL A 385 11.50 2.77 0.94
C VAL A 385 12.81 3.32 0.38
N ALA A 386 12.73 4.45 -0.33
CA ALA A 386 13.89 5.22 -0.76
C ALA A 386 13.99 6.57 -0.03
N CYS A 387 12.85 7.21 0.22
CA CYS A 387 12.77 8.52 0.86
C CYS A 387 11.61 8.56 1.85
N VAL A 388 11.75 9.34 2.93
CA VAL A 388 10.69 9.55 3.90
C VAL A 388 10.87 10.87 4.64
N ASN A 389 9.77 11.52 5.01
CA ASN A 389 9.75 12.63 5.96
C ASN A 389 10.08 12.13 7.37
N SER A 390 10.69 12.97 8.19
CA SER A 390 10.93 12.68 9.61
C SER A 390 10.05 13.57 10.50
N ILE A 391 9.88 13.17 11.77
CA ILE A 391 9.10 13.98 12.73
C ILE A 391 9.70 15.38 12.89
N GLY A 392 11.04 15.49 12.91
CA GLY A 392 11.74 16.77 13.07
C GLY A 392 11.86 17.59 11.80
N ASN A 393 11.61 17.02 10.62
CA ASN A 393 11.63 17.71 9.33
C ASN A 393 10.57 17.10 8.40
N ASN A 394 9.31 17.42 8.69
CA ASN A 394 8.16 16.94 7.92
C ASN A 394 7.67 18.06 6.98
N ILE A 395 7.84 17.87 5.68
CA ILE A 395 7.37 18.78 4.62
C ILE A 395 6.23 18.07 3.88
N PRO A 396 4.96 18.38 4.17
CA PRO A 396 3.80 17.66 3.63
C PRO A 396 3.67 17.65 2.10
N SER A 397 4.30 18.59 1.41
CA SER A 397 4.35 18.66 -0.06
C SER A 397 5.49 17.85 -0.68
N SER A 398 6.25 17.11 0.11
CA SER A 398 7.41 16.33 -0.32
C SER A 398 7.36 14.91 0.23
N VAL A 399 8.23 14.05 -0.29
CA VAL A 399 8.49 12.72 0.25
C VAL A 399 9.72 12.67 1.16
N GLY A 400 10.18 13.84 1.60
CA GLY A 400 11.27 13.98 2.57
C GLY A 400 12.66 13.79 1.97
N ARG A 401 13.55 13.20 2.78
CA ARG A 401 14.95 12.92 2.42
C ARG A 401 15.16 11.46 2.14
N VAL A 402 16.28 11.14 1.48
CA VAL A 402 16.73 9.76 1.33
C VAL A 402 16.95 9.12 2.70
N ILE A 403 16.63 7.83 2.80
CA ILE A 403 16.96 7.05 4.00
C ILE A 403 18.47 6.76 4.06
N PRO A 404 19.05 6.54 5.24
CA PRO A 404 20.48 6.23 5.38
C PRO A 404 20.90 5.01 4.53
N GLY A 405 22.08 5.09 3.92
CA GLY A 405 22.62 4.06 3.04
C GLY A 405 22.11 4.11 1.60
N VAL A 406 21.14 4.95 1.29
CA VAL A 406 20.58 5.14 -0.05
C VAL A 406 21.08 6.46 -0.65
N ALA A 407 21.40 6.45 -1.94
CA ALA A 407 21.72 7.62 -2.72
C ALA A 407 20.68 7.82 -3.83
N VAL A 408 20.41 9.08 -4.15
CA VAL A 408 19.54 9.45 -5.28
C VAL A 408 20.18 10.53 -6.12
N LYS A 409 19.87 10.53 -7.42
CA LYS A 409 20.21 11.61 -8.36
C LYS A 409 19.12 11.74 -9.41
N LEU A 410 19.11 12.87 -10.11
CA LEU A 410 18.24 13.04 -11.28
C LEU A 410 18.97 12.56 -12.54
N GLY A 411 18.29 11.71 -13.29
CA GLY A 411 18.68 11.26 -14.62
C GLY A 411 18.02 12.09 -15.72
N GLU A 412 17.97 11.53 -16.92
CA GLU A 412 17.29 12.15 -18.05
C GLU A 412 15.82 12.42 -17.76
N ASN A 413 15.28 13.52 -18.28
CA ASN A 413 13.91 13.99 -18.02
C ASN A 413 13.58 14.15 -16.53
N ASN A 414 14.57 14.45 -15.68
CA ASN A 414 14.44 14.54 -14.23
C ASN A 414 13.89 13.25 -13.56
N THR A 415 14.15 12.09 -14.16
CA THR A 415 13.80 10.81 -13.54
C THR A 415 14.63 10.56 -12.29
N LEU A 416 14.01 10.08 -11.22
CA LEU A 416 14.70 9.75 -9.99
C LEU A 416 15.45 8.40 -10.16
N LEU A 417 16.76 8.46 -10.04
CA LEU A 417 17.63 7.29 -9.99
C LEU A 417 17.97 6.98 -8.53
N ILE A 418 17.92 5.71 -8.15
CA ILE A 418 18.12 5.22 -6.78
C ILE A 418 19.28 4.23 -6.76
N HIS A 419 20.16 4.33 -5.78
CA HIS A 419 21.28 3.40 -5.58
C HIS A 419 21.42 3.10 -4.08
N GLY A 420 21.64 1.84 -3.72
CA GLY A 420 21.84 1.46 -2.32
C GLY A 420 21.62 -0.04 -2.08
N PRO A 421 21.84 -0.49 -0.84
CA PRO A 421 21.68 -1.89 -0.45
C PRO A 421 20.22 -2.37 -0.51
N ASN A 422 19.28 -1.45 -0.62
CA ASN A 422 17.85 -1.73 -0.76
C ASN A 422 17.41 -2.00 -2.21
N VAL A 423 18.27 -1.81 -3.21
CA VAL A 423 17.94 -2.06 -4.62
C VAL A 423 17.88 -3.56 -4.90
N MET A 424 16.87 -4.00 -5.62
CA MET A 424 16.60 -5.40 -5.97
C MET A 424 17.78 -6.08 -6.69
N LEU A 425 17.78 -7.42 -6.68
CA LEU A 425 18.71 -8.22 -7.46
C LEU A 425 18.38 -8.21 -8.97
N GLY A 426 17.16 -7.89 -9.34
CA GLY A 426 16.63 -7.87 -10.70
C GLY A 426 15.22 -8.44 -10.78
N TYR A 427 14.70 -8.60 -11.99
CA TYR A 427 13.44 -9.29 -12.23
C TYR A 427 13.66 -10.78 -12.50
N TRP A 428 12.87 -11.62 -11.85
CA TRP A 428 12.88 -13.07 -12.02
C TRP A 428 12.62 -13.46 -13.49
N ASN A 429 13.46 -14.31 -14.04
CA ASN A 429 13.39 -14.79 -15.43
C ASN A 429 13.27 -13.67 -16.50
N ASN A 430 13.70 -12.42 -16.21
CA ASN A 430 13.51 -11.30 -17.14
C ASN A 430 14.71 -10.34 -17.15
N LEU A 431 15.79 -10.78 -17.77
CA LEU A 431 17.03 -10.01 -17.88
C LEU A 431 16.86 -8.72 -18.70
N GLU A 432 16.03 -8.75 -19.75
CA GLU A 432 15.75 -7.58 -20.58
C GLU A 432 15.07 -6.47 -19.77
N ALA A 433 14.00 -6.82 -19.03
CA ALA A 433 13.32 -5.86 -18.16
C ALA A 433 14.22 -5.37 -17.03
N THR A 434 15.14 -6.20 -16.53
CA THR A 434 16.14 -5.82 -15.53
C THR A 434 17.09 -4.78 -16.11
N ALA A 435 17.71 -5.06 -17.23
CA ALA A 435 18.66 -4.15 -17.91
C ALA A 435 18.02 -2.82 -18.33
N ALA A 436 16.70 -2.81 -18.57
CA ALA A 436 15.97 -1.59 -18.93
C ALA A 436 15.85 -0.57 -17.79
N ILE A 437 15.98 -0.99 -16.52
CA ILE A 437 15.81 -0.10 -15.37
C ILE A 437 16.95 -0.14 -14.36
N LEU A 438 17.74 -1.20 -14.33
CA LEU A 438 18.89 -1.37 -13.44
C LEU A 438 20.17 -1.33 -14.25
N ALA A 439 20.91 -0.24 -14.10
CA ALA A 439 22.18 -0.04 -14.78
C ALA A 439 23.29 -0.95 -14.18
N PRO A 440 24.35 -1.29 -14.95
CA PRO A 440 25.44 -2.15 -14.48
C PRO A 440 26.18 -1.61 -13.25
N ASP A 441 26.16 -0.30 -13.02
CA ASP A 441 26.74 0.38 -11.86
C ASP A 441 25.78 0.45 -10.64
N GLY A 442 24.65 -0.28 -10.69
CA GLY A 442 23.69 -0.42 -9.58
C GLY A 442 22.66 0.70 -9.46
N TRP A 443 22.61 1.67 -10.37
CA TRP A 443 21.57 2.69 -10.38
C TRP A 443 20.25 2.17 -10.94
N LEU A 444 19.21 2.21 -10.10
CA LEU A 444 17.84 1.86 -10.47
C LEU A 444 17.10 3.10 -10.99
N ASN A 445 16.58 3.03 -12.21
CA ASN A 445 15.69 4.06 -12.75
C ASN A 445 14.26 3.80 -12.31
N SER A 446 13.72 4.65 -11.44
CA SER A 446 12.37 4.50 -10.90
C SER A 446 11.26 4.74 -11.94
N GLY A 447 11.57 5.47 -13.02
CA GLY A 447 10.58 5.97 -13.98
C GLY A 447 9.69 7.08 -13.43
N ASP A 448 9.89 7.50 -12.20
CA ASP A 448 9.20 8.63 -11.57
C ASP A 448 10.06 9.90 -11.71
N MET A 449 9.43 11.02 -12.04
CA MET A 449 10.11 12.31 -12.12
C MET A 449 10.13 12.99 -10.76
N ALA A 450 11.21 13.68 -10.47
CA ALA A 450 11.38 14.34 -9.19
C ALA A 450 12.10 15.69 -9.31
N ARG A 451 11.99 16.48 -8.25
CA ARG A 451 12.81 17.67 -7.97
C ARG A 451 13.55 17.43 -6.65
N ILE A 452 14.79 17.83 -6.59
CA ILE A 452 15.62 17.75 -5.39
C ILE A 452 16.06 19.16 -5.00
N ASP A 453 15.53 19.67 -3.90
CA ASP A 453 15.86 21.00 -3.36
C ASP A 453 16.46 20.84 -1.96
N SER A 454 17.72 21.21 -1.77
CA SER A 454 18.44 21.11 -0.49
C SER A 454 18.33 19.71 0.15
N GLY A 455 18.32 18.66 -0.69
CA GLY A 455 18.18 17.25 -0.27
C GLY A 455 16.74 16.83 0.06
N ILE A 456 15.75 17.69 -0.11
CA ILE A 456 14.32 17.35 -0.04
C ILE A 456 13.85 16.90 -1.43
N ILE A 457 13.20 15.73 -1.48
CA ILE A 457 12.70 15.14 -2.71
C ILE A 457 11.20 15.39 -2.84
N THR A 458 10.79 15.88 -3.99
CA THR A 458 9.39 16.04 -4.38
C THR A 458 9.17 15.26 -5.67
N ILE A 459 8.26 14.29 -5.64
CA ILE A 459 7.85 13.55 -6.84
C ILE A 459 6.90 14.45 -7.63
N THR A 460 7.18 14.63 -8.94
CA THR A 460 6.42 15.53 -9.82
C THR A 460 5.59 14.78 -10.85
N GLY A 461 5.69 13.46 -10.91
CA GLY A 461 4.88 12.63 -11.80
C GLY A 461 5.60 11.36 -12.22
N ARG A 462 4.96 10.57 -13.08
CA ARG A 462 5.54 9.37 -13.66
C ARG A 462 5.77 9.56 -15.14
N LEU A 463 7.00 9.32 -15.62
CA LEU A 463 7.40 9.61 -17.01
C LEU A 463 6.46 8.97 -18.05
N LYS A 464 6.05 7.71 -17.84
CA LYS A 464 5.15 6.97 -18.74
C LYS A 464 3.68 7.41 -18.66
N GLU A 465 3.30 8.20 -17.66
CA GLU A 465 1.91 8.64 -17.45
C GLU A 465 1.70 10.11 -17.81
N ILE A 466 2.77 10.83 -18.13
CA ILE A 466 2.65 12.23 -18.57
C ILE A 466 1.85 12.31 -19.85
N ILE A 467 0.84 13.14 -19.83
CA ILE A 467 0.05 13.49 -21.01
C ILE A 467 0.78 14.58 -21.77
N VAL A 468 1.24 14.27 -22.98
CA VAL A 468 1.83 15.26 -23.88
C VAL A 468 0.74 15.75 -24.84
N MET A 469 0.31 16.99 -24.66
CA MET A 469 -0.72 17.59 -25.48
C MET A 469 -0.20 17.96 -26.88
N SER A 470 -1.09 18.19 -27.85
CA SER A 470 -0.71 18.53 -29.23
C SER A 470 0.09 19.84 -29.35
N ASN A 471 0.03 20.73 -28.35
CA ASN A 471 0.81 21.95 -28.26
C ASN A 471 2.17 21.77 -27.58
N GLY A 472 2.53 20.51 -27.21
CA GLY A 472 3.79 20.17 -26.53
C GLY A 472 3.77 20.32 -24.99
N GLU A 473 2.69 20.81 -24.40
CA GLU A 473 2.56 20.90 -22.95
C GLU A 473 2.53 19.52 -22.31
N LYS A 474 3.29 19.37 -21.21
CA LYS A 474 3.43 18.12 -20.46
C LYS A 474 2.64 18.22 -19.15
N ILE A 475 1.65 17.36 -18.97
CA ILE A 475 0.76 17.39 -17.82
C ILE A 475 0.85 16.09 -17.05
N PRO A 476 1.34 16.11 -15.79
CA PRO A 476 1.25 14.97 -14.90
C PRO A 476 -0.21 14.82 -14.43
N PRO A 477 -0.90 13.71 -14.77
CA PRO A 477 -2.33 13.59 -14.50
C PRO A 477 -2.66 13.34 -13.04
N ALA A 478 -1.76 12.72 -12.26
CA ALA A 478 -2.05 12.22 -10.93
C ALA A 478 -2.52 13.31 -9.94
N ASP A 479 -1.88 14.49 -9.95
CA ASP A 479 -2.23 15.58 -9.04
C ASP A 479 -3.60 16.19 -9.38
N MET A 480 -3.92 16.31 -10.67
CA MET A 480 -5.21 16.80 -11.13
C MET A 480 -6.34 15.81 -10.83
N GLU A 481 -6.09 14.52 -11.03
CA GLU A 481 -7.04 13.45 -10.70
C GLU A 481 -7.32 13.41 -9.19
N ALA A 482 -6.27 13.49 -8.37
CA ALA A 482 -6.41 13.59 -6.93
C ALA A 482 -7.20 14.84 -6.50
N ALA A 483 -6.97 15.99 -7.16
CA ALA A 483 -7.72 17.20 -6.91
C ALA A 483 -9.22 17.03 -7.23
N ILE A 484 -9.56 16.42 -8.36
CA ILE A 484 -10.97 16.17 -8.76
C ILE A 484 -11.66 15.22 -7.78
N LEU A 485 -10.96 14.19 -7.28
CA LEU A 485 -11.47 13.23 -6.30
C LEU A 485 -11.79 13.85 -4.93
N ARG A 486 -11.41 15.08 -4.64
CA ARG A 486 -11.86 15.83 -3.45
C ARG A 486 -13.38 16.07 -3.46
N ASP A 487 -13.97 16.21 -4.64
CA ASP A 487 -15.41 16.27 -4.79
C ASP A 487 -16.01 14.86 -4.78
N ARG A 488 -16.79 14.56 -3.74
CA ARG A 488 -17.43 13.25 -3.52
C ARG A 488 -18.35 12.78 -4.63
N LEU A 489 -18.71 13.66 -5.53
CA LEU A 489 -19.48 13.28 -6.70
C LEU A 489 -18.69 12.29 -7.57
N PHE A 490 -17.36 12.35 -7.54
CA PHE A 490 -16.47 11.54 -8.35
C PHE A 490 -15.84 10.43 -7.50
N GLU A 491 -16.15 9.18 -7.81
CA GLU A 491 -15.57 8.01 -7.14
C GLU A 491 -14.23 7.61 -7.76
N GLN A 492 -14.13 7.68 -9.10
CA GLN A 492 -12.90 7.41 -9.83
C GLN A 492 -12.76 8.39 -11.00
N VAL A 493 -11.51 8.74 -11.30
CA VAL A 493 -11.19 9.79 -12.28
C VAL A 493 -9.98 9.37 -13.11
N MET A 494 -10.02 9.61 -14.41
CA MET A 494 -8.88 9.46 -15.31
C MET A 494 -8.83 10.62 -16.31
N LEU A 495 -7.72 11.37 -16.30
CA LEU A 495 -7.45 12.39 -17.31
C LEU A 495 -7.08 11.75 -18.64
N VAL A 496 -7.53 12.39 -19.72
CA VAL A 496 -7.28 12.01 -21.12
C VAL A 496 -6.89 13.24 -21.92
N GLY A 497 -5.87 13.12 -22.79
CA GLY A 497 -5.43 14.29 -23.57
C GLY A 497 -4.17 14.05 -24.39
N GLU A 498 -3.63 12.82 -24.43
CA GLU A 498 -2.43 12.49 -25.19
C GLU A 498 -2.58 12.84 -26.68
N GLY A 499 -1.69 13.69 -27.20
CA GLY A 499 -1.74 14.21 -28.56
C GLY A 499 -2.97 15.06 -28.90
N ARG A 500 -3.77 15.48 -27.92
CA ARG A 500 -5.04 16.21 -28.11
C ARG A 500 -4.88 17.71 -27.85
N PRO A 501 -5.80 18.56 -28.41
CA PRO A 501 -5.70 20.02 -28.26
C PRO A 501 -6.15 20.54 -26.89
N TYR A 502 -6.79 19.69 -26.07
CA TYR A 502 -7.22 20.00 -24.71
C TYR A 502 -7.38 18.74 -23.88
N LEU A 503 -7.42 18.90 -22.55
CA LEU A 503 -7.70 17.83 -21.62
C LEU A 503 -9.20 17.52 -21.57
N SER A 504 -9.50 16.25 -21.43
CA SER A 504 -10.81 15.71 -21.09
C SER A 504 -10.67 14.77 -19.89
N VAL A 505 -11.78 14.40 -19.28
CA VAL A 505 -11.77 13.49 -18.13
C VAL A 505 -12.83 12.42 -18.30
N LEU A 506 -12.47 11.21 -17.91
CA LEU A 506 -13.37 10.07 -17.72
C LEU A 506 -13.62 9.90 -16.22
N VAL A 507 -14.87 9.84 -15.79
CA VAL A 507 -15.25 9.78 -14.37
C VAL A 507 -16.23 8.66 -14.09
N VAL A 508 -16.07 8.00 -12.95
CA VAL A 508 -17.07 7.17 -12.29
C VAL A 508 -17.72 8.00 -11.20
N MET A 509 -19.04 8.01 -11.17
CA MET A 509 -19.82 8.81 -10.22
C MET A 509 -20.12 7.99 -8.96
N ASP A 510 -20.07 8.63 -7.79
CA ASP A 510 -20.65 8.06 -6.58
C ASP A 510 -22.18 8.03 -6.71
N PRO A 511 -22.83 6.84 -6.61
CA PRO A 511 -24.26 6.71 -6.86
C PRO A 511 -25.15 7.53 -5.93
N ASP A 512 -24.78 7.61 -4.64
CA ASP A 512 -25.56 8.31 -3.61
C ASP A 512 -25.44 9.83 -3.77
N CYS A 513 -24.25 10.31 -4.07
CA CYS A 513 -24.00 11.72 -4.35
C CYS A 513 -24.66 12.14 -5.66
N TRP A 514 -24.57 11.31 -6.68
CA TRP A 514 -25.22 11.58 -7.97
C TRP A 514 -26.74 11.63 -7.83
N GLY A 515 -27.34 10.69 -7.09
CA GLY A 515 -28.79 10.69 -6.83
C GLY A 515 -29.29 12.02 -6.25
N ARG A 516 -28.54 12.63 -5.34
CA ARG A 516 -28.86 13.93 -4.73
C ARG A 516 -28.69 15.09 -5.72
N VAL A 517 -27.59 15.10 -6.46
CA VAL A 517 -27.30 16.14 -7.47
C VAL A 517 -28.31 16.07 -8.62
N SER A 518 -28.64 14.88 -9.10
CA SER A 518 -29.62 14.70 -10.19
C SER A 518 -31.00 15.20 -9.80
N LEU A 519 -31.47 14.93 -8.58
CA LEU A 519 -32.72 15.47 -8.06
C LEU A 519 -32.69 17.00 -7.92
N GLN A 520 -31.61 17.56 -7.37
CA GLN A 520 -31.46 19.01 -7.15
C GLN A 520 -31.52 19.80 -8.46
N TYR A 521 -30.94 19.26 -9.53
CA TYR A 521 -30.86 19.95 -10.83
C TYR A 521 -31.84 19.41 -11.87
N ASN A 522 -32.71 18.47 -11.51
CA ASN A 522 -33.66 17.79 -12.40
C ASN A 522 -32.97 17.23 -13.64
N LEU A 523 -31.98 16.35 -13.41
CA LEU A 523 -31.15 15.73 -14.43
C LEU A 523 -31.63 14.30 -14.68
N GLU A 524 -31.90 13.93 -15.94
CA GLU A 524 -32.13 12.55 -16.32
C GLU A 524 -30.82 11.85 -16.68
N LEU A 525 -30.51 10.74 -16.02
CA LEU A 525 -29.51 9.78 -16.47
C LEU A 525 -30.11 8.91 -17.58
N LYS A 526 -29.83 9.21 -18.84
CA LYS A 526 -29.97 8.19 -19.88
C LYS A 526 -28.71 7.33 -19.88
N VAL A 527 -28.92 6.02 -19.71
CA VAL A 527 -27.88 5.00 -19.70
C VAL A 527 -27.09 5.05 -21.01
N GLY A 528 -25.83 5.44 -20.96
CA GLY A 528 -24.90 5.49 -22.11
C GLY A 528 -23.63 6.26 -21.76
N CYS A 529 -22.46 5.78 -22.22
CA CYS A 529 -21.11 6.32 -21.94
C CYS A 529 -20.85 7.77 -22.42
N SER A 530 -21.84 8.53 -22.84
CA SER A 530 -21.71 9.94 -23.20
C SER A 530 -22.66 10.79 -22.39
N VAL A 531 -22.15 11.88 -21.84
CA VAL A 531 -22.98 12.94 -21.27
C VAL A 531 -23.71 13.59 -22.45
N GLN A 532 -24.87 13.05 -22.82
CA GLN A 532 -25.68 13.58 -23.94
C GLN A 532 -26.40 14.89 -23.60
N ASN A 533 -26.44 15.24 -22.30
CA ASN A 533 -27.10 16.44 -21.83
C ASN A 533 -26.07 17.54 -21.53
N LYS A 534 -26.08 18.62 -22.32
CA LYS A 534 -25.20 19.79 -22.14
C LYS A 534 -25.31 20.39 -20.74
N LYS A 535 -26.48 20.31 -20.08
CA LYS A 535 -26.68 20.80 -18.72
C LYS A 535 -25.90 19.97 -17.72
N THR A 536 -25.94 18.65 -17.85
CA THR A 536 -25.17 17.72 -17.00
C THR A 536 -23.67 17.96 -17.18
N GLU A 537 -23.19 17.99 -18.42
CA GLU A 537 -21.77 18.25 -18.71
C GLU A 537 -21.29 19.57 -18.10
N LYS A 538 -22.10 20.63 -18.21
CA LYS A 538 -21.77 21.94 -17.65
C LYS A 538 -21.63 21.88 -16.13
N ILE A 539 -22.56 21.24 -15.41
CA ILE A 539 -22.51 21.10 -13.95
C ILE A 539 -21.28 20.32 -13.52
N LEU A 540 -20.98 19.20 -14.20
CA LEU A 540 -19.79 18.41 -13.88
C LEU A 540 -18.49 19.20 -14.13
N LEU A 541 -18.40 19.91 -15.25
CA LEU A 541 -17.24 20.76 -15.57
C LEU A 541 -17.07 21.94 -14.59
N GLU A 542 -18.16 22.54 -14.12
CA GLU A 542 -18.10 23.60 -13.09
C GLU A 542 -17.51 23.04 -11.78
N ARG A 543 -17.97 21.88 -11.32
CA ARG A 543 -17.45 21.21 -10.13
C ARG A 543 -15.99 20.79 -10.28
N ILE A 544 -15.63 20.19 -11.41
CA ILE A 544 -14.24 19.84 -11.73
C ILE A 544 -13.36 21.09 -11.73
N THR A 545 -13.80 22.17 -12.38
CA THR A 545 -13.04 23.44 -12.47
C THR A 545 -12.78 24.03 -11.08
N GLN A 546 -13.72 23.91 -10.15
CA GLN A 546 -13.53 24.35 -8.76
C GLN A 546 -12.39 23.59 -8.08
N GLN A 547 -12.28 22.28 -8.34
CA GLN A 547 -11.23 21.46 -7.71
C GLN A 547 -9.83 21.70 -8.30
N ILE A 548 -9.76 22.08 -9.56
CA ILE A 548 -8.49 22.27 -10.28
C ILE A 548 -8.13 23.75 -10.48
N CYS A 549 -8.73 24.67 -9.73
CA CYS A 549 -8.54 26.11 -9.91
C CYS A 549 -7.08 26.59 -9.66
N GLU A 550 -6.30 25.84 -8.91
CA GLU A 550 -4.89 26.11 -8.62
C GLU A 550 -3.93 25.67 -9.73
N PHE A 551 -4.41 24.87 -10.70
CA PHE A 551 -3.59 24.38 -11.80
C PHE A 551 -3.46 25.44 -12.92
N PRO A 552 -2.35 25.38 -13.70
CA PRO A 552 -2.10 26.36 -14.77
C PRO A 552 -3.24 26.42 -15.78
N GLY A 553 -3.45 27.58 -16.37
CA GLY A 553 -4.55 27.82 -17.30
C GLY A 553 -4.57 26.95 -18.58
N TYR A 554 -3.44 26.36 -18.98
CA TYR A 554 -3.35 25.40 -20.07
C TYR A 554 -3.87 24.01 -19.68
N ALA A 555 -3.91 23.68 -18.40
CA ALA A 555 -4.41 22.40 -17.87
C ALA A 555 -5.94 22.36 -17.71
N LYS A 556 -6.69 23.15 -18.50
CA LYS A 556 -8.16 23.17 -18.46
C LYS A 556 -8.79 21.91 -19.05
N ILE A 557 -9.68 21.32 -18.27
CA ILE A 557 -10.55 20.21 -18.74
C ILE A 557 -11.75 20.81 -19.46
N ARG A 558 -11.96 20.43 -20.72
CA ARG A 558 -13.04 20.98 -21.55
C ARG A 558 -14.22 20.03 -21.76
N ARG A 559 -14.02 18.75 -21.57
CA ARG A 559 -15.05 17.74 -21.80
C ARG A 559 -15.00 16.66 -20.72
N VAL A 560 -16.13 16.06 -20.43
CA VAL A 560 -16.26 14.96 -19.47
C VAL A 560 -17.04 13.80 -20.10
N ALA A 561 -16.56 12.57 -19.88
CA ALA A 561 -17.29 11.35 -20.19
C ALA A 561 -17.57 10.57 -18.90
N LEU A 562 -18.73 9.91 -18.84
CA LEU A 562 -19.13 9.08 -17.72
C LEU A 562 -18.78 7.62 -18.02
N ALA A 563 -18.10 6.98 -17.07
CA ALA A 563 -18.02 5.53 -16.98
C ALA A 563 -19.20 5.05 -16.12
N LEU A 564 -20.00 4.14 -16.65
CA LEU A 564 -21.22 3.67 -16.00
C LEU A 564 -20.95 2.61 -14.94
N GLU A 565 -19.86 1.87 -15.11
CA GLU A 565 -19.43 0.81 -14.20
C GLU A 565 -18.18 1.26 -13.48
N PRO A 566 -18.07 0.94 -12.18
CA PRO A 566 -16.83 1.20 -11.44
C PRO A 566 -15.67 0.38 -12.02
N TRP A 567 -14.48 0.96 -11.94
CA TRP A 567 -13.26 0.24 -12.29
C TRP A 567 -12.85 -0.64 -11.12
N THR A 568 -12.64 -1.92 -11.36
CA THR A 568 -12.33 -2.90 -10.32
C THR A 568 -11.14 -3.78 -10.71
N VAL A 569 -10.68 -4.60 -9.77
CA VAL A 569 -9.65 -5.60 -10.01
C VAL A 569 -10.22 -6.72 -10.90
N GLU A 570 -11.48 -7.12 -10.67
CA GLU A 570 -12.18 -8.20 -11.38
C GLU A 570 -12.35 -7.87 -12.87
N ASN A 571 -12.73 -6.61 -13.21
CA ASN A 571 -12.83 -6.21 -14.62
C ASN A 571 -11.47 -5.84 -15.24
N GLY A 572 -10.40 -5.95 -14.45
CA GLY A 572 -9.02 -5.75 -14.87
C GLY A 572 -8.61 -4.30 -15.10
N MET A 573 -9.42 -3.33 -14.71
CA MET A 573 -9.14 -1.89 -14.86
C MET A 573 -8.31 -1.32 -13.72
N LEU A 574 -8.30 -2.01 -12.56
CA LEU A 574 -7.39 -1.72 -11.45
C LEU A 574 -6.37 -2.84 -11.26
N THR A 575 -5.27 -2.50 -10.60
CA THR A 575 -4.33 -3.47 -10.04
C THR A 575 -4.86 -3.97 -8.67
N PRO A 576 -4.35 -5.10 -8.11
CA PRO A 576 -4.69 -5.51 -6.75
C PRO A 576 -4.41 -4.44 -5.68
N THR A 577 -3.49 -3.53 -5.96
CA THR A 577 -3.20 -2.36 -5.11
C THR A 577 -4.06 -1.13 -5.44
N LEU A 578 -5.16 -1.32 -6.17
CA LEU A 578 -6.15 -0.32 -6.59
C LEU A 578 -5.57 0.82 -7.44
N LYS A 579 -4.44 0.62 -8.13
CA LYS A 579 -3.88 1.57 -9.10
C LYS A 579 -4.55 1.40 -10.45
N LEU A 580 -4.81 2.52 -11.12
CA LEU A 580 -5.49 2.56 -12.43
C LEU A 580 -4.61 1.96 -13.53
N LYS A 581 -5.15 1.04 -14.31
CA LYS A 581 -4.54 0.52 -15.54
C LYS A 581 -5.01 1.37 -16.73
N ARG A 582 -4.40 2.55 -16.91
CA ARG A 582 -4.81 3.57 -17.89
C ARG A 582 -5.04 3.02 -19.29
N THR A 583 -4.14 2.20 -19.81
CA THR A 583 -4.27 1.60 -21.15
C THR A 583 -5.54 0.76 -21.24
N LYS A 584 -5.82 -0.09 -20.26
CA LYS A 584 -7.02 -0.93 -20.22
C LYS A 584 -8.31 -0.11 -20.20
N VAL A 585 -8.33 0.96 -19.41
CA VAL A 585 -9.48 1.88 -19.32
C VAL A 585 -9.65 2.63 -20.64
N LEU A 586 -8.55 3.12 -21.24
CA LEU A 586 -8.60 3.80 -22.54
C LEU A 586 -9.11 2.88 -23.65
N ASP A 587 -8.64 1.63 -23.72
CA ASP A 587 -9.08 0.64 -24.70
C ASP A 587 -10.59 0.37 -24.57
N HIS A 588 -11.06 0.18 -23.33
CA HIS A 588 -12.47 -0.10 -23.05
C HIS A 588 -13.39 1.09 -23.42
N TYR A 589 -12.97 2.31 -23.09
CA TYR A 589 -13.74 3.53 -23.33
C TYR A 589 -13.33 4.29 -24.60
N GLN A 590 -12.59 3.67 -25.52
CA GLN A 590 -12.05 4.31 -26.73
C GLN A 590 -13.11 5.06 -27.54
N ALA A 591 -14.30 4.48 -27.72
CA ALA A 591 -15.40 5.10 -28.45
C ALA A 591 -15.95 6.35 -27.73
N ALA A 592 -16.04 6.33 -26.40
CA ALA A 592 -16.50 7.46 -25.60
C ALA A 592 -15.46 8.59 -25.61
N VAL A 593 -14.19 8.26 -25.43
CA VAL A 593 -13.07 9.21 -25.47
C VAL A 593 -12.96 9.86 -26.84
N SER A 594 -13.07 9.09 -27.94
CA SER A 594 -13.02 9.63 -29.30
C SER A 594 -14.15 10.63 -29.59
N LYS A 595 -15.33 10.46 -28.99
CA LYS A 595 -16.46 11.40 -29.12
C LYS A 595 -16.17 12.75 -28.44
N LEU A 596 -15.35 12.79 -27.37
CA LEU A 596 -15.00 14.03 -26.67
C LEU A 596 -14.22 15.01 -27.55
N TYR A 597 -13.56 14.52 -28.60
CA TYR A 597 -12.71 15.30 -29.49
C TYR A 597 -13.27 15.44 -30.91
N LYS A 598 -14.52 14.96 -31.19
CA LYS A 598 -15.15 15.14 -32.48
C LYS A 598 -15.46 16.61 -32.75
N GLY A 599 -14.95 17.13 -33.89
CA GLY A 599 -15.15 18.52 -34.32
C GLY A 599 -14.01 19.48 -33.97
N HIS A 600 -12.89 18.93 -33.54
CA HIS A 600 -11.65 19.68 -33.30
C HIS A 600 -10.47 19.04 -33.97
#